data_dc2456cdb980a24cdcaae64e1e951fee
#
_entry.id   dc2456cdb980a24cdcaae64e1e951fee
#
_cell.length_a   1.000
_cell.length_b   1.000
_cell.length_c   1.000
_cell.angle_alpha   90.00
_cell.angle_beta   90.00
_cell.angle_gamma   90.00
#
_symmetry.space_group_name_H-M   'P 1'
#
loop_
_entity.id
_entity.type
_entity.pdbx_description
1 polymer ?
#
loop_
_entity_poly.entity_id
_entity_poly.type
_entity_poly.pdbx_seq_one_letter_code
_entity_poly.pdbx_strand_id
1 'polypeptide(L)'
;MKKRIISVLLVGLLAVGLIACQNNSNKEPENDNNEESTSEDFVYNIAACLSEDNDYNRNLLKGFEDCVGDYLGADHINVTVYTTSEDMASDDVVKKALATNPDMIFTAGKATLTSATTATEAIPIVATGIVDFKGTLRITSLDGKSWDKTTGRNVTGVSSKPSIVDQVSLMIESTKDLQTVGILFSPEDTDAIYQNEIFESYLDQAGIPWKEYLIPASDSAIEGAEDQNSTALTPSKYTAYSAKTGIDDTVVTLGDDSILGLNSPSSTRIAEQSTFWTGGKTTSGRTLADEAEIAKEEEPEESEKSESEEEPTLESRIQEACDECSVIYIPFGSILTDQMDVIGSITTESQVVVVAGDTTIADNALVTLFTDPYSLGYQAGKKAVRVFNGDDISTIKISNGDSDDDVKLYNGDIAEKYGIEFPKSFSELKDFLSTYEYGSSTTRHSESEEE
;
A
#
# COMPACT_ATOMS: atom_id res chain seq x y z
N MET A 1 -44.03 -7.70 12.06
CA MET A 1 -43.77 -9.16 12.23
C MET A 1 -42.37 -9.28 12.80
N LYS A 2 -42.27 -10.00 13.90
CA LYS A 2 -41.15 -9.97 14.87
C LYS A 2 -39.92 -10.70 14.33
N LYS A 3 -38.77 -10.01 14.28
CA LYS A 3 -37.46 -10.63 14.05
C LYS A 3 -37.00 -11.29 15.35
N ARG A 4 -36.68 -12.57 15.28
CA ARG A 4 -36.11 -13.32 16.42
C ARG A 4 -34.60 -13.20 16.37
N ILE A 5 -34.04 -12.49 17.35
CA ILE A 5 -32.62 -12.47 17.68
C ILE A 5 -32.37 -13.69 18.56
N ILE A 6 -31.49 -14.58 18.12
CA ILE A 6 -30.99 -15.67 18.96
C ILE A 6 -29.66 -15.20 19.54
N SER A 7 -29.71 -14.69 20.78
CA SER A 7 -28.52 -14.49 21.62
C SER A 7 -28.25 -15.81 22.34
N VAL A 8 -27.10 -16.39 22.10
CA VAL A 8 -26.57 -17.48 22.94
C VAL A 8 -25.86 -16.82 24.11
N LEU A 9 -26.53 -16.80 25.24
CA LEU A 9 -26.00 -16.37 26.52
C LEU A 9 -25.31 -17.58 27.19
N LEU A 10 -23.99 -17.53 27.27
CA LEU A 10 -23.22 -18.45 28.10
C LEU A 10 -23.24 -17.93 29.55
N VAL A 11 -24.08 -18.51 30.38
CA VAL A 11 -24.18 -18.18 31.80
C VAL A 11 -23.16 -19.01 32.58
N GLY A 12 -22.07 -18.36 33.00
CA GLY A 12 -21.15 -18.91 33.97
C GLY A 12 -21.77 -18.82 35.39
N LEU A 13 -22.03 -19.96 36.01
CA LEU A 13 -22.56 -20.07 37.37
C LEU A 13 -21.42 -19.88 38.36
N LEU A 14 -21.38 -18.73 39.03
CA LEU A 14 -20.58 -18.51 40.23
C LEU A 14 -21.38 -19.01 41.45
N ALA A 15 -21.04 -20.19 41.98
CA ALA A 15 -21.54 -20.66 43.23
C ALA A 15 -20.63 -20.16 44.37
N VAL A 16 -21.10 -19.17 45.12
CA VAL A 16 -20.47 -18.75 46.40
C VAL A 16 -21.04 -19.61 47.50
N GLY A 17 -20.24 -20.55 48.01
CA GLY A 17 -20.54 -21.34 49.21
C GLY A 17 -19.90 -20.71 50.44
N LEU A 18 -20.70 -20.08 51.27
CA LEU A 18 -20.34 -19.78 52.66
C LEU A 18 -20.51 -21.02 53.50
N ILE A 19 -19.44 -21.56 54.10
CA ILE A 19 -19.54 -22.53 55.18
C ILE A 19 -18.79 -22.02 56.41
N ALA A 20 -19.55 -21.91 57.49
CA ALA A 20 -19.10 -21.54 58.78
C ALA A 20 -18.26 -22.65 59.47
N CYS A 21 -17.32 -22.23 60.29
CA CYS A 21 -16.50 -23.07 61.15
C CYS A 21 -17.31 -23.96 62.10
N GLN A 22 -16.95 -25.24 62.17
CA GLN A 22 -16.98 -25.95 63.40
C GLN A 22 -15.92 -27.08 63.47
N ASN A 23 -15.14 -27.01 64.51
CA ASN A 23 -14.05 -27.89 64.90
C ASN A 23 -14.55 -29.32 65.15
N ASN A 24 -13.92 -30.36 64.62
CA ASN A 24 -13.50 -31.50 65.47
C ASN A 24 -12.57 -32.49 64.75
N SER A 25 -11.68 -33.03 65.50
CA SER A 25 -10.52 -33.85 65.20
C SER A 25 -10.81 -35.22 64.59
N ASN A 26 -9.84 -35.72 63.86
CA ASN A 26 -9.34 -37.08 63.63
C ASN A 26 -9.55 -37.75 62.26
N LYS A 27 -8.37 -38.15 61.74
CA LYS A 27 -8.04 -39.21 60.80
C LYS A 27 -8.03 -38.90 59.30
N GLU A 28 -6.79 -38.92 58.80
CA GLU A 28 -6.48 -39.25 57.42
C GLU A 28 -7.17 -40.51 56.88
N PRO A 29 -7.53 -40.53 55.61
CA PRO A 29 -6.62 -41.16 54.64
C PRO A 29 -6.36 -40.30 53.41
N GLU A 30 -5.15 -40.44 52.91
CA GLU A 30 -4.69 -40.02 51.60
C GLU A 30 -5.66 -40.46 50.53
N ASN A 31 -6.11 -39.51 49.71
CA ASN A 31 -6.60 -39.81 48.38
C ASN A 31 -6.05 -38.77 47.45
N ASP A 32 -4.98 -39.16 46.76
CA ASP A 32 -4.43 -38.56 45.58
C ASP A 32 -5.53 -38.54 44.52
N ASN A 33 -6.16 -37.42 44.33
CA ASN A 33 -6.81 -37.04 43.09
C ASN A 33 -6.26 -35.67 42.71
N ASN A 34 -5.07 -35.71 42.13
CA ASN A 34 -4.59 -34.68 41.24
C ASN A 34 -5.50 -34.74 40.00
N GLU A 35 -6.62 -34.04 40.03
CA GLU A 35 -7.27 -33.61 38.79
C GLU A 35 -6.34 -32.55 38.20
N GLU A 36 -5.35 -33.02 37.42
CA GLU A 36 -4.76 -32.24 36.38
C GLU A 36 -5.93 -31.73 35.53
N SER A 37 -6.32 -30.47 35.73
CA SER A 37 -7.07 -29.76 34.76
C SER A 37 -6.14 -29.64 33.52
N THR A 38 -6.25 -30.60 32.61
CA THR A 38 -5.78 -30.44 31.25
C THR A 38 -6.61 -29.28 30.71
N SER A 39 -6.10 -28.05 30.79
CA SER A 39 -6.46 -27.00 29.87
C SER A 39 -6.16 -27.60 28.51
N GLU A 40 -7.17 -27.93 27.72
CA GLU A 40 -6.95 -28.21 26.31
C GLU A 40 -6.21 -26.97 25.77
N ASP A 41 -4.94 -27.16 25.36
CA ASP A 41 -4.15 -26.09 24.79
C ASP A 41 -4.86 -25.66 23.51
N PHE A 42 -5.56 -24.52 23.56
CA PHE A 42 -6.30 -24.00 22.41
C PHE A 42 -5.29 -23.46 21.39
N VAL A 43 -5.34 -23.98 20.17
CA VAL A 43 -4.45 -23.58 19.08
C VAL A 43 -5.26 -22.83 18.01
N TYR A 44 -4.87 -21.59 17.71
CA TYR A 44 -5.43 -20.82 16.62
C TYR A 44 -4.87 -21.27 15.27
N ASN A 45 -5.75 -21.64 14.34
CA ASN A 45 -5.38 -21.99 12.98
C ASN A 45 -5.49 -20.78 12.07
N ILE A 46 -4.36 -20.32 11.56
CA ILE A 46 -4.26 -19.16 10.69
C ILE A 46 -3.92 -19.63 9.28
N ALA A 47 -4.70 -19.20 8.29
CA ALA A 47 -4.39 -19.41 6.88
C ALA A 47 -3.73 -18.16 6.31
N ALA A 48 -2.46 -18.25 5.94
CA ALA A 48 -1.71 -17.17 5.30
C ALA A 48 -1.78 -17.30 3.79
N CYS A 49 -2.41 -16.34 3.11
CA CYS A 49 -2.57 -16.28 1.66
C CYS A 49 -1.65 -15.20 1.08
N LEU A 50 -0.63 -15.59 0.32
CA LEU A 50 0.33 -14.69 -0.30
C LEU A 50 0.01 -14.51 -1.78
N SER A 51 0.04 -13.26 -2.26
CA SER A 51 -0.18 -12.95 -3.68
C SER A 51 1.00 -13.35 -4.56
N GLU A 52 2.19 -13.51 -3.96
CA GLU A 52 3.41 -13.94 -4.64
C GLU A 52 4.34 -14.63 -3.65
N ASP A 53 5.18 -15.56 -4.15
CA ASP A 53 6.25 -16.18 -3.38
C ASP A 53 7.57 -15.41 -3.56
N ASN A 54 7.66 -14.24 -2.96
CA ASN A 54 8.86 -13.40 -2.98
C ASN A 54 9.33 -13.04 -1.56
N ASP A 55 10.54 -12.49 -1.45
CA ASP A 55 11.14 -12.13 -0.16
C ASP A 55 10.34 -11.07 0.59
N TYR A 56 9.73 -10.13 -0.12
CA TYR A 56 8.89 -9.10 0.48
C TYR A 56 7.70 -9.73 1.23
N ASN A 57 6.92 -10.56 0.55
CA ASN A 57 5.75 -11.23 1.15
C ASN A 57 6.13 -12.22 2.26
N ARG A 58 7.28 -12.91 2.12
CA ARG A 58 7.82 -13.80 3.18
C ARG A 58 8.18 -13.01 4.44
N ASN A 59 8.75 -11.82 4.30
CA ASN A 59 9.09 -10.98 5.45
C ASN A 59 7.85 -10.35 6.10
N LEU A 60 6.82 -9.96 5.32
CA LEU A 60 5.51 -9.59 5.86
C LEU A 60 4.93 -10.73 6.73
N LEU A 61 4.93 -11.95 6.20
CA LEU A 61 4.42 -13.12 6.92
C LEU A 61 5.25 -13.43 8.16
N LYS A 62 6.58 -13.38 8.06
CA LYS A 62 7.47 -13.63 9.19
C LYS A 62 7.23 -12.67 10.34
N GLY A 63 7.11 -11.37 10.05
CA GLY A 63 6.79 -10.37 11.07
C GLY A 63 5.43 -10.64 11.74
N PHE A 64 4.44 -11.01 10.95
CA PHE A 64 3.11 -11.38 11.45
C PHE A 64 3.16 -12.60 12.39
N GLU A 65 3.83 -13.69 11.96
CA GLU A 65 3.98 -14.92 12.75
C GLU A 65 4.73 -14.66 14.06
N ASP A 66 5.86 -13.94 13.99
CA ASP A 66 6.65 -13.61 15.16
C ASP A 66 5.81 -12.79 16.17
N CYS A 67 5.05 -11.79 15.73
CA CYS A 67 4.20 -11.00 16.61
C CYS A 67 3.12 -11.85 17.26
N VAL A 68 2.38 -12.64 16.49
CA VAL A 68 1.31 -13.47 17.06
C VAL A 68 1.89 -14.51 18.02
N GLY A 69 3.06 -15.08 17.69
CA GLY A 69 3.79 -16.01 18.56
C GLY A 69 4.31 -15.37 19.85
N ASP A 70 4.82 -14.13 19.78
CA ASP A 70 5.30 -13.38 20.95
C ASP A 70 4.19 -13.09 21.96
N TYR A 71 2.97 -12.77 21.48
CA TYR A 71 1.86 -12.38 22.35
C TYR A 71 0.96 -13.54 22.80
N LEU A 72 0.76 -14.54 21.95
CA LEU A 72 -0.15 -15.66 22.26
C LEU A 72 0.59 -16.95 22.65
N GLY A 73 1.91 -17.00 22.37
CA GLY A 73 2.74 -18.21 22.52
C GLY A 73 2.83 -18.98 21.20
N ALA A 74 4.05 -19.32 20.78
CA ALA A 74 4.29 -20.05 19.53
C ALA A 74 3.58 -21.41 19.46
N ASP A 75 3.39 -22.08 20.61
CA ASP A 75 2.69 -23.36 20.71
C ASP A 75 1.15 -23.22 20.54
N HIS A 76 0.63 -22.01 20.63
CA HIS A 76 -0.81 -21.71 20.51
C HIS A 76 -1.22 -21.21 19.10
N ILE A 77 -0.32 -21.23 18.15
CA ILE A 77 -0.60 -20.84 16.78
C ILE A 77 -0.15 -21.93 15.79
N ASN A 78 -0.95 -22.12 14.75
CA ASN A 78 -0.64 -22.99 13.61
C ASN A 78 -0.89 -22.20 12.33
N VAL A 79 0.19 -21.80 11.63
CA VAL A 79 0.10 -21.04 10.39
C VAL A 79 0.30 -21.96 9.20
N THR A 80 -0.66 -21.98 8.28
CA THR A 80 -0.55 -22.71 7.02
C THR A 80 -0.48 -21.73 5.87
N VAL A 81 0.57 -21.82 5.06
CA VAL A 81 0.85 -20.89 3.96
C VAL A 81 0.29 -21.41 2.65
N TYR A 82 -0.39 -20.53 1.92
CA TYR A 82 -0.92 -20.73 0.58
C TYR A 82 -0.44 -19.59 -0.30
N THR A 83 0.17 -19.89 -1.44
CA THR A 83 0.75 -18.88 -2.34
C THR A 83 0.24 -19.09 -3.75
N THR A 84 0.01 -17.99 -4.47
CA THR A 84 -0.31 -18.03 -5.89
C THR A 84 0.88 -18.54 -6.72
N SER A 85 0.61 -19.06 -7.88
CA SER A 85 1.59 -19.52 -8.86
C SER A 85 0.98 -19.44 -10.25
N GLU A 86 1.76 -19.70 -11.29
CA GLU A 86 1.25 -19.77 -12.68
C GLU A 86 0.03 -20.69 -12.83
N ASP A 87 -0.03 -21.77 -12.04
CA ASP A 87 -1.13 -22.77 -12.06
C ASP A 87 -2.20 -22.53 -10.98
N MET A 88 -2.06 -21.50 -10.12
CA MET A 88 -2.93 -21.29 -8.97
C MET A 88 -3.24 -19.82 -8.73
N ALA A 89 -4.38 -19.38 -9.20
CA ALA A 89 -4.88 -18.03 -9.00
C ALA A 89 -5.27 -17.74 -7.54
N SER A 90 -5.37 -16.47 -7.17
CA SER A 90 -5.71 -16.01 -5.81
C SER A 90 -7.02 -16.60 -5.28
N ASP A 91 -8.02 -16.76 -6.13
CA ASP A 91 -9.32 -17.35 -5.76
C ASP A 91 -9.19 -18.81 -5.33
N ASP A 92 -8.35 -19.61 -6.02
CA ASP A 92 -8.09 -21.00 -5.68
C ASP A 92 -7.27 -21.13 -4.39
N VAL A 93 -6.29 -20.23 -4.20
CA VAL A 93 -5.51 -20.12 -2.96
C VAL A 93 -6.43 -19.89 -1.78
N VAL A 94 -7.28 -18.87 -1.85
CA VAL A 94 -8.23 -18.54 -0.78
C VAL A 94 -9.26 -19.66 -0.56
N LYS A 95 -9.75 -20.28 -1.61
CA LYS A 95 -10.67 -21.40 -1.51
C LYS A 95 -10.07 -22.61 -0.79
N LYS A 96 -8.78 -22.92 -1.06
CA LYS A 96 -8.05 -23.97 -0.32
C LYS A 96 -7.86 -23.61 1.14
N ALA A 97 -7.52 -22.35 1.43
CA ALA A 97 -7.38 -21.83 2.77
C ALA A 97 -8.68 -21.96 3.57
N LEU A 98 -9.81 -21.53 3.00
CA LEU A 98 -11.14 -21.62 3.62
C LEU A 98 -11.61 -23.06 3.87
N ALA A 99 -11.18 -24.01 3.05
CA ALA A 99 -11.54 -25.43 3.22
C ALA A 99 -10.97 -26.04 4.52
N THR A 100 -10.00 -25.40 5.17
CA THR A 100 -9.43 -25.83 6.46
C THR A 100 -10.17 -25.25 7.66
N ASN A 101 -11.19 -24.41 7.46
CA ASN A 101 -11.91 -23.67 8.49
C ASN A 101 -10.96 -22.92 9.46
N PRO A 102 -10.14 -22.00 8.97
CA PRO A 102 -9.20 -21.27 9.82
C PRO A 102 -9.94 -20.30 10.75
N ASP A 103 -9.34 -20.00 11.90
CA ASP A 103 -9.83 -18.98 12.84
C ASP A 103 -9.57 -17.57 12.33
N MET A 104 -8.58 -17.40 11.45
CA MET A 104 -8.21 -16.14 10.80
C MET A 104 -7.54 -16.39 9.45
N ILE A 105 -7.72 -15.43 8.53
CA ILE A 105 -6.96 -15.36 7.28
C ILE A 105 -6.00 -14.17 7.40
N PHE A 106 -4.71 -14.42 7.15
CA PHE A 106 -3.73 -13.38 6.87
C PHE A 106 -3.57 -13.25 5.35
N THR A 107 -3.55 -12.04 4.81
CA THR A 107 -3.28 -11.82 3.38
C THR A 107 -2.10 -10.89 3.18
N ALA A 108 -1.18 -11.26 2.31
CA ALA A 108 -0.10 -10.40 1.83
C ALA A 108 -0.32 -10.14 0.32
N GLY A 109 -0.73 -8.91 0.00
CA GLY A 109 -0.98 -8.45 -1.36
C GLY A 109 -2.46 -8.30 -1.73
N LYS A 110 -2.68 -7.47 -2.75
CA LYS A 110 -3.99 -6.98 -3.20
C LYS A 110 -4.90 -8.10 -3.74
N ALA A 111 -4.33 -9.03 -4.52
CA ALA A 111 -5.08 -10.10 -5.16
C ALA A 111 -5.71 -11.06 -4.13
N THR A 112 -4.93 -11.54 -3.16
CA THR A 112 -5.42 -12.43 -2.11
C THR A 112 -6.37 -11.74 -1.16
N LEU A 113 -6.19 -10.43 -0.87
CA LEU A 113 -7.17 -9.66 -0.09
C LEU A 113 -8.51 -9.57 -0.81
N THR A 114 -8.50 -9.24 -2.09
CA THR A 114 -9.72 -9.13 -2.91
C THR A 114 -10.48 -10.45 -2.94
N SER A 115 -9.78 -11.55 -3.19
CA SER A 115 -10.35 -12.90 -3.19
C SER A 115 -10.90 -13.28 -1.81
N ALA A 116 -10.17 -13.02 -0.72
CA ALA A 116 -10.60 -13.36 0.64
C ALA A 116 -11.86 -12.60 1.05
N THR A 117 -11.91 -11.29 0.79
CA THR A 117 -13.08 -10.45 1.12
C THR A 117 -14.32 -10.76 0.28
N THR A 118 -14.15 -11.36 -0.89
CA THR A 118 -15.23 -11.84 -1.74
C THR A 118 -15.74 -13.21 -1.26
N ALA A 119 -14.83 -14.05 -0.75
CA ALA A 119 -15.13 -15.45 -0.41
C ALA A 119 -15.73 -15.62 1.01
N THR A 120 -15.47 -14.71 1.95
CA THR A 120 -15.99 -14.82 3.33
C THR A 120 -16.28 -13.46 3.96
N GLU A 121 -17.42 -13.40 4.70
CA GLU A 121 -17.77 -12.28 5.58
C GLU A 121 -17.69 -12.70 7.07
N ALA A 122 -17.39 -13.97 7.35
CA ALA A 122 -17.45 -14.52 8.71
C ALA A 122 -16.08 -14.69 9.35
N ILE A 123 -15.06 -15.10 8.57
CA ILE A 123 -13.71 -15.32 9.09
C ILE A 123 -12.96 -13.98 9.11
N PRO A 124 -12.33 -13.60 10.24
CA PRO A 124 -11.51 -12.40 10.33
C PRO A 124 -10.37 -12.41 9.31
N ILE A 125 -10.12 -11.26 8.66
CA ILE A 125 -9.05 -11.08 7.69
C ILE A 125 -8.14 -9.95 8.16
N VAL A 126 -6.85 -10.25 8.35
CA VAL A 126 -5.81 -9.25 8.62
C VAL A 126 -4.90 -9.17 7.41
N ALA A 127 -4.76 -7.96 6.83
CA ALA A 127 -4.09 -7.76 5.56
C ALA A 127 -2.89 -6.83 5.67
N THR A 128 -1.86 -7.08 4.85
CA THR A 128 -0.77 -6.14 4.58
C THR A 128 -0.24 -6.35 3.16
N GLY A 129 0.76 -5.57 2.73
CA GLY A 129 1.17 -5.57 1.32
C GLY A 129 0.16 -4.86 0.40
N ILE A 130 -0.62 -3.93 0.95
CA ILE A 130 -1.67 -3.18 0.27
C ILE A 130 -1.34 -1.69 0.33
N VAL A 131 -1.26 -1.04 -0.80
CA VAL A 131 -1.02 0.40 -0.91
C VAL A 131 -2.33 1.17 -0.68
N ASP A 132 -3.36 0.87 -1.46
CA ASP A 132 -4.68 1.49 -1.39
C ASP A 132 -5.76 0.52 -0.88
N PHE A 133 -5.95 0.48 0.43
CA PHE A 133 -7.04 -0.29 1.04
C PHE A 133 -8.42 0.22 0.67
N LYS A 134 -8.58 1.54 0.52
CA LYS A 134 -9.88 2.15 0.22
C LYS A 134 -10.37 1.73 -1.16
N GLY A 135 -9.52 1.84 -2.17
CA GLY A 135 -9.80 1.39 -3.54
C GLY A 135 -9.96 -0.13 -3.63
N THR A 136 -9.03 -0.89 -3.05
CA THR A 136 -9.06 -2.37 -3.05
C THR A 136 -10.35 -2.91 -2.43
N LEU A 137 -10.78 -2.37 -1.30
CA LEU A 137 -12.01 -2.78 -0.61
C LEU A 137 -13.27 -2.08 -1.15
N ARG A 138 -13.13 -1.19 -2.14
CA ARG A 138 -14.24 -0.39 -2.73
C ARG A 138 -15.04 0.35 -1.65
N ILE A 139 -14.33 0.97 -0.70
CA ILE A 139 -14.95 1.74 0.37
C ILE A 139 -15.39 3.10 -0.19
N THR A 140 -16.69 3.37 -0.16
CA THR A 140 -17.24 4.66 -0.58
C THR A 140 -17.39 5.57 0.62
N SER A 141 -16.85 6.79 0.52
CA SER A 141 -17.11 7.83 1.52
C SER A 141 -18.55 8.31 1.36
N LEU A 142 -19.34 8.22 2.44
CA LEU A 142 -20.71 8.72 2.46
C LEU A 142 -20.69 10.20 2.84
N ASP A 143 -21.45 11.04 2.09
CA ASP A 143 -21.79 12.43 2.43
C ASP A 143 -20.62 13.40 2.63
N GLY A 144 -19.51 13.24 1.87
CA GLY A 144 -18.38 14.17 1.93
C GLY A 144 -17.61 14.13 3.26
N LYS A 145 -17.81 13.07 4.05
CA LYS A 145 -17.01 12.80 5.23
C LYS A 145 -15.78 12.00 4.85
N SER A 146 -14.69 12.32 5.49
CA SER A 146 -13.47 11.53 5.42
C SER A 146 -13.68 10.11 5.93
N TRP A 147 -12.96 9.16 5.33
CA TRP A 147 -12.95 7.78 5.82
C TRP A 147 -12.22 7.69 7.16
N ASP A 148 -12.86 7.12 8.17
CA ASP A 148 -12.29 6.98 9.52
C ASP A 148 -11.30 5.80 9.65
N LYS A 149 -10.94 5.17 8.51
CA LYS A 149 -10.06 4.02 8.38
C LYS A 149 -10.59 2.71 8.97
N THR A 150 -11.85 2.66 9.42
CA THR A 150 -12.51 1.40 9.73
C THR A 150 -13.18 0.83 8.48
N THR A 151 -13.24 -0.50 8.37
CA THR A 151 -13.90 -1.12 7.21
C THR A 151 -15.38 -1.40 7.46
N GLY A 152 -15.79 -1.50 8.73
CA GLY A 152 -17.12 -1.97 9.09
C GLY A 152 -17.42 -3.41 8.67
N ARG A 153 -16.38 -4.18 8.32
CA ARG A 153 -16.42 -5.56 7.82
C ARG A 153 -15.48 -6.44 8.66
N ASN A 154 -15.36 -7.70 8.27
CA ASN A 154 -14.42 -8.65 8.85
C ASN A 154 -12.96 -8.45 8.44
N VAL A 155 -12.54 -7.24 8.13
CA VAL A 155 -11.20 -6.91 7.60
C VAL A 155 -10.57 -5.76 8.36
N THR A 156 -9.29 -5.90 8.67
CA THR A 156 -8.38 -4.82 9.08
C THR A 156 -7.00 -5.05 8.48
N GLY A 157 -6.05 -4.14 8.71
CA GLY A 157 -4.70 -4.33 8.20
C GLY A 157 -3.76 -3.16 8.41
N VAL A 158 -2.57 -3.29 7.80
CA VAL A 158 -1.52 -2.27 7.77
C VAL A 158 -1.17 -1.99 6.31
N SER A 159 -1.27 -0.72 5.90
CA SER A 159 -0.89 -0.30 4.55
C SER A 159 0.63 -0.38 4.38
N SER A 160 1.06 -0.92 3.24
CA SER A 160 2.46 -0.96 2.83
C SER A 160 2.93 0.33 2.15
N LYS A 161 2.04 1.29 1.96
CA LYS A 161 2.39 2.57 1.38
C LYS A 161 3.41 3.27 2.29
N PRO A 162 4.62 3.60 1.77
CA PRO A 162 5.60 4.37 2.53
C PRO A 162 5.05 5.75 2.90
N SER A 163 5.70 6.41 3.85
CA SER A 163 5.37 7.77 4.21
C SER A 163 5.62 8.72 3.03
N ILE A 164 4.56 9.21 2.39
CA ILE A 164 4.68 10.11 1.24
C ILE A 164 5.30 11.45 1.63
N VAL A 165 5.03 11.95 2.84
CA VAL A 165 5.67 13.18 3.32
C VAL A 165 7.18 13.00 3.48
N ASP A 166 7.62 11.81 3.92
CA ASP A 166 9.05 11.53 4.05
C ASP A 166 9.72 11.33 2.68
N GLN A 167 9.01 10.81 1.69
CA GLN A 167 9.48 10.78 0.30
C GLN A 167 9.63 12.19 -0.29
N VAL A 168 8.69 13.11 -0.02
CA VAL A 168 8.84 14.52 -0.41
C VAL A 168 10.04 15.16 0.29
N SER A 169 10.21 14.91 1.59
CA SER A 169 11.36 15.41 2.35
C SER A 169 12.68 14.87 1.81
N LEU A 170 12.73 13.56 1.53
CA LEU A 170 13.88 12.88 0.92
C LEU A 170 14.26 13.52 -0.43
N MET A 171 13.26 13.79 -1.27
CA MET A 171 13.44 14.44 -2.57
C MET A 171 14.04 15.83 -2.41
N ILE A 172 13.52 16.64 -1.48
CA ILE A 172 14.02 18.00 -1.22
C ILE A 172 15.45 17.97 -0.69
N GLU A 173 15.76 17.04 0.23
CA GLU A 173 17.10 16.90 0.81
C GLU A 173 18.15 16.46 -0.21
N SER A 174 17.76 15.64 -1.19
CA SER A 174 18.66 15.04 -2.18
C SER A 174 18.83 15.86 -3.45
N THR A 175 17.95 16.84 -3.70
CA THR A 175 17.94 17.61 -4.96
C THR A 175 18.40 19.05 -4.71
N LYS A 176 19.58 19.39 -5.25
CA LYS A 176 20.03 20.79 -5.26
C LYS A 176 19.24 21.57 -6.31
N ASP A 177 18.90 22.82 -5.98
CA ASP A 177 18.21 23.72 -6.92
C ASP A 177 16.91 23.12 -7.49
N LEU A 178 16.11 22.50 -6.62
CA LEU A 178 14.81 21.94 -6.95
C LEU A 178 13.90 22.97 -7.62
N GLN A 179 13.46 22.69 -8.83
CA GLN A 179 12.58 23.55 -9.60
C GLN A 179 11.24 22.82 -9.88
N THR A 180 11.19 22.00 -10.91
CA THR A 180 9.99 21.25 -11.28
C THR A 180 10.21 19.77 -10.99
N VAL A 181 9.21 19.10 -10.43
CA VAL A 181 9.19 17.67 -10.18
C VAL A 181 8.46 16.98 -11.34
N GLY A 182 9.09 16.00 -11.96
CA GLY A 182 8.45 15.08 -12.88
C GLY A 182 7.92 13.87 -12.11
N ILE A 183 6.65 13.52 -12.30
CA ILE A 183 6.05 12.32 -11.72
C ILE A 183 5.90 11.31 -12.83
N LEU A 184 6.68 10.23 -12.80
CA LEU A 184 6.74 9.22 -13.86
C LEU A 184 6.01 7.96 -13.40
N PHE A 185 4.95 7.57 -14.10
CA PHE A 185 4.15 6.42 -13.74
C PHE A 185 3.36 5.86 -14.93
N SER A 186 2.82 4.66 -14.79
CA SER A 186 1.92 4.07 -15.77
C SER A 186 0.46 4.40 -15.48
N PRO A 187 -0.35 4.76 -16.49
CA PRO A 187 -1.78 4.99 -16.34
C PRO A 187 -2.57 3.71 -15.98
N GLU A 188 -1.97 2.53 -16.17
CA GLU A 188 -2.52 1.24 -15.75
C GLU A 188 -2.31 0.95 -14.27
N ASP A 189 -1.38 1.67 -13.61
CA ASP A 189 -1.02 1.47 -12.20
C ASP A 189 -1.92 2.28 -11.27
N THR A 190 -2.96 1.64 -10.75
CA THR A 190 -3.93 2.29 -9.84
C THR A 190 -3.33 2.66 -8.49
N ASP A 191 -2.32 1.91 -8.02
CA ASP A 191 -1.65 2.16 -6.75
C ASP A 191 -0.69 3.35 -6.88
N ALA A 192 -0.04 3.51 -8.06
CA ALA A 192 0.74 4.70 -8.39
C ALA A 192 -0.15 5.95 -8.46
N ILE A 193 -1.29 5.89 -9.15
CA ILE A 193 -2.25 7.00 -9.24
C ILE A 193 -2.67 7.46 -7.86
N TYR A 194 -3.04 6.54 -6.97
CA TYR A 194 -3.43 6.85 -5.59
C TYR A 194 -2.31 7.55 -4.79
N GLN A 195 -1.08 7.08 -4.94
CA GLN A 195 0.08 7.68 -4.26
C GLN A 195 0.39 9.07 -4.81
N ASN A 196 0.31 9.24 -6.15
CA ASN A 196 0.60 10.50 -6.82
C ASN A 196 -0.37 11.60 -6.38
N GLU A 197 -1.67 11.32 -6.24
CA GLU A 197 -2.63 12.31 -5.71
C GLU A 197 -2.20 12.87 -4.35
N ILE A 198 -1.66 12.01 -3.48
CA ILE A 198 -1.16 12.43 -2.16
C ILE A 198 0.16 13.20 -2.30
N PHE A 199 1.08 12.71 -3.12
CA PHE A 199 2.38 13.32 -3.36
C PHE A 199 2.24 14.74 -3.93
N GLU A 200 1.40 14.90 -4.95
CA GLU A 200 1.06 16.19 -5.57
C GLU A 200 0.47 17.17 -4.57
N SER A 201 -0.42 16.68 -3.68
CA SER A 201 -0.99 17.51 -2.62
C SER A 201 0.09 18.08 -1.68
N TYR A 202 1.14 17.31 -1.36
CA TYR A 202 2.27 17.81 -0.59
C TYR A 202 3.14 18.78 -1.39
N LEU A 203 3.37 18.55 -2.69
CA LEU A 203 4.07 19.48 -3.56
C LEU A 203 3.32 20.82 -3.67
N ASP A 204 1.99 20.76 -3.85
CA ASP A 204 1.13 21.95 -3.88
C ASP A 204 1.23 22.75 -2.57
N GLN A 205 1.20 22.07 -1.41
CA GLN A 205 1.37 22.70 -0.10
C GLN A 205 2.75 23.34 0.08
N ALA A 206 3.79 22.70 -0.46
CA ALA A 206 5.15 23.21 -0.45
C ALA A 206 5.41 24.31 -1.50
N GLY A 207 4.47 24.54 -2.42
CA GLY A 207 4.63 25.47 -3.54
C GLY A 207 5.65 25.01 -4.58
N ILE A 208 5.87 23.70 -4.71
CA ILE A 208 6.79 23.08 -5.65
C ILE A 208 6.05 22.73 -6.92
N PRO A 209 6.43 23.27 -8.11
CA PRO A 209 5.80 22.90 -9.37
C PRO A 209 6.05 21.44 -9.73
N TRP A 210 5.05 20.81 -10.33
CA TRP A 210 5.15 19.42 -10.77
C TRP A 210 4.45 19.19 -12.12
N LYS A 211 4.82 18.08 -12.79
CA LYS A 211 4.24 17.64 -14.06
C LYS A 211 4.22 16.12 -14.12
N GLU A 212 3.13 15.53 -14.60
CA GLU A 212 2.99 14.09 -14.82
C GLU A 212 3.52 13.67 -16.19
N TYR A 213 4.22 12.53 -16.22
CA TYR A 213 4.70 11.87 -17.44
C TYR A 213 4.19 10.42 -17.44
N LEU A 214 3.27 10.15 -18.36
CA LEU A 214 2.64 8.85 -18.48
C LEU A 214 3.47 7.92 -19.35
N ILE A 215 3.87 6.81 -18.78
CA ILE A 215 4.62 5.74 -19.46
C ILE A 215 3.70 4.52 -19.54
N PRO A 216 3.34 4.04 -20.74
CA PRO A 216 2.61 2.79 -20.87
C PRO A 216 3.42 1.64 -20.25
N ALA A 217 2.75 0.78 -19.49
CA ALA A 217 3.40 -0.41 -18.95
C ALA A 217 3.84 -1.35 -20.09
N SER A 218 4.87 -2.16 -19.84
CA SER A 218 5.24 -3.23 -20.76
C SER A 218 4.14 -4.30 -20.84
N ASP A 219 4.05 -5.02 -21.96
CA ASP A 219 3.08 -6.10 -22.12
C ASP A 219 3.21 -7.16 -21.00
N SER A 220 4.44 -7.48 -20.60
CA SER A 220 4.72 -8.41 -19.48
C SER A 220 4.21 -7.90 -18.13
N ALA A 221 4.29 -6.61 -17.88
CA ALA A 221 3.79 -6.01 -16.63
C ALA A 221 2.25 -5.97 -16.62
N ILE A 222 1.62 -5.75 -17.78
CA ILE A 222 0.15 -5.76 -17.92
C ILE A 222 -0.39 -7.17 -17.69
N GLU A 223 0.23 -8.20 -18.29
CA GLU A 223 -0.17 -9.60 -18.09
C GLU A 223 -0.07 -10.02 -16.63
N GLY A 224 1.00 -9.63 -15.93
CA GLY A 224 1.14 -9.87 -14.49
C GLY A 224 0.12 -9.12 -13.63
N ALA A 225 -0.31 -7.95 -14.06
CA ALA A 225 -1.33 -7.15 -13.36
C ALA A 225 -2.75 -7.65 -13.61
N GLU A 226 -3.05 -8.22 -14.78
CA GLU A 226 -4.36 -8.80 -15.10
C GLU A 226 -4.68 -10.02 -14.23
N ASP A 227 -3.69 -10.85 -13.90
CA ASP A 227 -3.83 -11.97 -12.95
C ASP A 227 -4.17 -11.48 -11.53
N GLN A 228 -3.87 -10.22 -11.20
CA GLN A 228 -4.23 -9.59 -9.94
C GLN A 228 -5.65 -8.98 -9.90
N ASN A 229 -6.51 -9.30 -10.88
CA ASN A 229 -7.87 -8.78 -10.97
C ASN A 229 -7.94 -7.24 -11.03
N SER A 230 -6.89 -6.64 -11.55
CA SER A 230 -6.83 -5.24 -11.89
C SER A 230 -7.66 -5.03 -13.15
N THR A 231 -8.83 -4.43 -13.03
CA THR A 231 -9.50 -3.86 -14.22
C THR A 231 -8.60 -2.72 -14.68
N ALA A 232 -7.79 -2.95 -15.70
CA ALA A 232 -7.00 -1.91 -16.34
C ALA A 232 -7.89 -0.66 -16.53
N LEU A 233 -7.47 0.45 -15.93
CA LEU A 233 -8.19 1.70 -16.09
C LEU A 233 -7.83 2.21 -17.49
N THR A 234 -8.81 2.23 -18.38
CA THR A 234 -8.63 2.96 -19.64
C THR A 234 -8.39 4.44 -19.35
N PRO A 235 -7.70 5.19 -20.21
CA PRO A 235 -7.47 6.62 -20.03
C PRO A 235 -8.71 7.44 -19.65
N SER A 236 -9.90 7.07 -20.12
CA SER A 236 -11.16 7.72 -19.73
C SER A 236 -11.60 7.44 -18.28
N LYS A 237 -11.05 6.40 -17.64
CA LYS A 237 -11.32 6.07 -16.22
C LYS A 237 -10.34 6.76 -15.28
N TYR A 238 -9.11 7.05 -15.72
CA TYR A 238 -8.16 7.86 -14.97
C TYR A 238 -8.76 9.22 -14.58
N THR A 239 -9.31 9.96 -15.54
CA THR A 239 -9.97 11.24 -15.28
C THR A 239 -11.17 11.09 -14.32
N ALA A 240 -11.87 9.95 -14.36
CA ALA A 240 -13.00 9.66 -13.48
C ALA A 240 -12.57 9.25 -12.06
N TYR A 241 -11.38 8.62 -11.92
CA TYR A 241 -10.80 8.28 -10.62
C TYR A 241 -10.32 9.53 -9.91
N SER A 242 -9.51 10.35 -10.56
CA SER A 242 -9.02 11.64 -10.03
C SER A 242 -10.17 12.60 -9.63
N ALA A 243 -11.31 12.55 -10.32
CA ALA A 243 -12.47 13.37 -10.00
C ALA A 243 -13.34 12.83 -8.83
N LYS A 244 -13.17 11.54 -8.45
CA LYS A 244 -14.01 10.87 -7.44
C LYS A 244 -13.33 10.60 -6.12
N THR A 245 -12.02 10.42 -6.12
CA THR A 245 -11.25 10.22 -4.89
C THR A 245 -10.88 11.59 -4.35
N GLY A 246 -11.78 12.27 -3.69
CA GLY A 246 -11.37 13.43 -2.89
C GLY A 246 -10.16 13.03 -2.04
N ILE A 247 -9.15 13.90 -1.97
CA ILE A 247 -7.91 13.74 -1.21
C ILE A 247 -8.21 12.94 0.06
N ASP A 248 -7.55 11.79 0.21
CA ASP A 248 -7.68 10.98 1.42
C ASP A 248 -7.15 11.82 2.59
N ASP A 249 -7.85 11.77 3.72
CA ASP A 249 -7.54 12.51 4.95
C ASP A 249 -6.20 12.18 5.60
N THR A 250 -5.36 11.44 4.93
CA THR A 250 -3.96 11.27 5.32
C THR A 250 -3.10 12.48 5.01
N VAL A 251 -3.63 13.50 4.34
CA VAL A 251 -3.00 14.82 4.32
C VAL A 251 -3.14 15.42 5.71
N VAL A 252 -2.19 15.05 6.58
CA VAL A 252 -1.98 15.76 7.83
C VAL A 252 -1.65 17.19 7.43
N THR A 253 -2.48 18.13 7.80
CA THR A 253 -2.07 19.54 7.80
C THR A 253 -0.73 19.58 8.51
N LEU A 254 0.33 19.94 7.77
CA LEU A 254 1.63 20.21 8.37
C LEU A 254 1.36 21.15 9.52
N GLY A 255 1.50 20.69 10.77
CA GLY A 255 1.38 21.52 11.95
C GLY A 255 2.41 22.66 11.84
N ASP A 256 2.26 23.68 12.68
CA ASP A 256 3.13 24.87 12.71
C ASP A 256 4.65 24.61 12.82
N ASP A 257 5.06 23.36 13.03
CA ASP A 257 6.45 22.87 12.96
C ASP A 257 6.76 22.34 11.57
N SER A 258 6.61 23.19 10.53
CA SER A 258 6.93 22.80 9.17
C SER A 258 8.40 22.42 9.06
N ILE A 259 8.67 21.12 8.85
CA ILE A 259 9.99 20.56 8.55
C ILE A 259 10.65 21.30 7.35
N LEU A 260 9.87 21.98 6.55
CA LEU A 260 10.31 22.62 5.31
C LEU A 260 10.65 24.12 5.46
N GLY A 261 10.37 24.78 6.57
CA GLY A 261 10.75 26.19 6.81
C GLY A 261 10.26 27.18 5.71
N LEU A 262 9.30 26.78 4.90
CA LEU A 262 8.81 27.54 3.75
C LEU A 262 7.56 28.32 4.14
N ASN A 263 7.69 29.63 4.27
CA ASN A 263 6.54 30.54 4.36
C ASN A 263 5.85 30.59 2.99
N SER A 264 4.63 30.11 2.94
CA SER A 264 3.78 30.07 1.76
C SER A 264 3.47 31.44 1.19
N PRO A 265 3.77 31.76 -0.06
CA PRO A 265 2.96 32.67 -0.86
C PRO A 265 2.01 31.85 -1.76
N SER A 266 0.80 32.34 -1.92
CA SER A 266 -0.27 31.78 -2.72
C SER A 266 0.19 31.17 -4.05
N SER A 267 0.00 29.86 -4.21
CA SER A 267 0.30 29.13 -5.42
C SER A 267 -0.68 29.49 -6.53
N THR A 268 -0.15 29.96 -7.63
CA THR A 268 -0.85 29.99 -8.91
C THR A 268 -0.59 28.64 -9.55
N ARG A 269 -1.59 27.75 -9.62
CA ARG A 269 -1.55 26.50 -10.38
C ARG A 269 -1.07 26.79 -11.79
N ILE A 270 0.12 26.32 -12.14
CA ILE A 270 0.52 26.13 -13.53
C ILE A 270 0.27 24.65 -13.82
N ALA A 271 -1.01 24.31 -13.92
CA ALA A 271 -1.41 23.09 -14.60
C ALA A 271 -1.51 23.44 -16.09
N GLU A 272 -0.41 23.38 -16.82
CA GLU A 272 -0.51 23.15 -18.26
C GLU A 272 -0.98 21.70 -18.42
N GLN A 273 -2.22 21.56 -18.88
CA GLN A 273 -2.80 20.28 -19.25
C GLN A 273 -1.85 19.59 -20.20
N SER A 274 -1.17 18.53 -19.74
CA SER A 274 -0.60 17.57 -20.66
C SER A 274 -1.75 17.15 -21.58
N THR A 275 -1.58 17.35 -22.87
CA THR A 275 -2.54 16.91 -23.87
C THR A 275 -2.62 15.40 -23.76
N PHE A 276 -3.63 14.98 -23.05
CA PHE A 276 -3.97 13.59 -22.85
C PHE A 276 -4.15 12.90 -24.20
N TRP A 277 -3.54 11.77 -24.33
CA TRP A 277 -3.60 10.91 -25.48
C TRP A 277 -5.02 10.42 -25.76
N THR A 278 -5.80 11.17 -26.52
CA THR A 278 -6.99 10.70 -27.20
C THR A 278 -6.93 11.22 -28.64
N GLY A 279 -6.74 10.32 -29.58
CA GLY A 279 -7.11 10.56 -30.95
C GLY A 279 -8.62 10.83 -31.05
N GLY A 280 -9.06 12.03 -30.68
CA GLY A 280 -10.45 12.41 -30.68
C GLY A 280 -10.62 13.91 -30.46
N LYS A 281 -11.11 14.56 -31.47
CA LYS A 281 -11.44 15.98 -31.59
C LYS A 281 -12.06 16.58 -30.33
N THR A 282 -11.49 17.70 -29.86
CA THR A 282 -12.10 18.63 -28.93
C THR A 282 -13.45 19.11 -29.46
N THR A 283 -14.56 18.70 -28.81
CA THR A 283 -15.86 19.32 -28.98
C THR A 283 -16.09 20.33 -27.87
N SER A 284 -15.85 21.59 -28.19
CA SER A 284 -16.40 22.75 -27.47
C SER A 284 -17.93 22.64 -27.40
N GLY A 285 -18.46 22.91 -26.21
CA GLY A 285 -19.88 22.74 -25.86
C GLY A 285 -20.89 23.20 -26.92
N ARG A 286 -21.70 22.26 -27.36
CA ARG A 286 -22.99 22.50 -28.03
C ARG A 286 -24.07 21.66 -27.35
N THR A 287 -25.19 22.30 -27.10
CA THR A 287 -26.39 21.68 -26.54
C THR A 287 -27.12 20.86 -27.60
N LEU A 288 -27.80 19.78 -27.17
CA LEU A 288 -28.54 18.80 -27.97
C LEU A 288 -29.69 19.35 -28.88
N ALA A 289 -29.72 20.64 -29.18
CA ALA A 289 -30.76 21.25 -29.99
C ALA A 289 -30.36 21.57 -31.45
N ASP A 290 -29.07 21.43 -31.83
CA ASP A 290 -28.57 21.89 -33.13
C ASP A 290 -28.28 20.79 -34.16
N GLU A 291 -28.69 19.53 -33.92
CA GLU A 291 -28.40 18.40 -34.84
C GLU A 291 -29.47 18.08 -35.89
N ALA A 292 -30.37 19.00 -36.21
CA ALA A 292 -31.46 18.71 -37.13
C ALA A 292 -31.40 19.36 -38.51
N GLU A 293 -30.35 20.06 -38.88
CA GLU A 293 -30.27 20.64 -40.25
C GLU A 293 -28.81 20.72 -40.72
N ILE A 294 -28.39 19.82 -41.59
CA ILE A 294 -27.56 19.94 -42.78
C ILE A 294 -27.08 18.53 -43.22
N ALA A 295 -27.94 17.86 -43.99
CA ALA A 295 -27.49 16.83 -44.91
C ALA A 295 -27.58 17.42 -46.32
N LYS A 296 -26.47 17.83 -46.89
CA LYS A 296 -26.29 17.95 -48.37
C LYS A 296 -24.81 17.77 -48.71
N GLU A 297 -24.64 16.83 -49.59
CA GLU A 297 -23.52 16.39 -50.41
C GLU A 297 -22.48 17.48 -50.76
N GLU A 298 -21.17 17.13 -50.57
CA GLU A 298 -20.09 17.46 -51.49
C GLU A 298 -19.03 16.35 -51.42
N GLU A 299 -18.59 15.89 -52.62
CA GLU A 299 -17.58 14.85 -52.83
C GLU A 299 -16.20 15.28 -52.36
N PRO A 300 -15.27 14.34 -52.02
CA PRO A 300 -14.00 14.67 -51.40
C PRO A 300 -12.95 15.07 -52.42
N GLU A 301 -12.40 16.27 -52.27
CA GLU A 301 -11.08 16.59 -52.78
C GLU A 301 -10.02 15.85 -51.97
N GLU A 302 -9.10 15.17 -52.66
CA GLU A 302 -7.89 14.57 -52.12
C GLU A 302 -7.08 15.63 -51.35
N SER A 303 -7.15 15.58 -50.03
CA SER A 303 -6.27 16.36 -49.15
C SER A 303 -5.13 15.50 -48.65
N GLU A 304 -3.96 15.92 -49.00
CA GLU A 304 -2.65 15.81 -48.40
C GLU A 304 -2.49 14.80 -47.23
N LYS A 305 -1.49 13.93 -47.38
CA LYS A 305 -0.95 13.06 -46.36
C LYS A 305 -0.84 13.83 -45.03
N SER A 306 -1.70 13.52 -44.09
CA SER A 306 -1.40 13.79 -42.68
C SER A 306 -0.14 12.99 -42.36
N GLU A 307 0.95 13.68 -42.00
CA GLU A 307 2.03 13.10 -41.26
C GLU A 307 1.36 12.43 -40.04
N SER A 308 1.46 11.11 -39.97
CA SER A 308 1.12 10.39 -38.75
C SER A 308 2.08 10.91 -37.70
N GLU A 309 1.60 11.68 -36.74
CA GLU A 309 2.35 11.94 -35.53
C GLU A 309 2.64 10.55 -34.94
N GLU A 310 3.90 10.12 -35.03
CA GLU A 310 4.36 8.88 -34.40
C GLU A 310 4.15 9.03 -32.91
N GLU A 311 3.52 8.04 -32.31
CA GLU A 311 3.33 7.98 -30.86
C GLU A 311 4.69 8.12 -30.18
N PRO A 312 4.82 8.97 -29.16
CA PRO A 312 6.10 9.19 -28.51
C PRO A 312 6.60 7.88 -27.88
N THR A 313 7.86 7.55 -28.15
CA THR A 313 8.50 6.36 -27.58
C THR A 313 8.76 6.54 -26.09
N LEU A 314 9.03 5.42 -25.38
CA LEU A 314 9.45 5.44 -23.97
C LEU A 314 10.61 6.43 -23.76
N GLU A 315 11.66 6.30 -24.59
CA GLU A 315 12.87 7.13 -24.47
C GLU A 315 12.55 8.61 -24.67
N SER A 316 11.69 8.95 -25.64
CA SER A 316 11.34 10.35 -25.89
C SER A 316 10.55 10.97 -24.73
N ARG A 317 9.69 10.19 -24.06
CA ARG A 317 8.97 10.64 -22.86
C ARG A 317 9.88 10.87 -21.67
N ILE A 318 10.84 9.96 -21.46
CA ILE A 318 11.81 10.11 -20.37
C ILE A 318 12.71 11.32 -20.65
N GLN A 319 13.14 11.50 -21.91
CA GLN A 319 13.97 12.65 -22.29
C GLN A 319 13.19 13.96 -22.11
N GLU A 320 11.92 14.02 -22.48
CA GLU A 320 11.03 15.17 -22.22
C GLU A 320 10.99 15.51 -20.72
N ALA A 321 10.82 14.48 -19.86
CA ALA A 321 10.83 14.69 -18.41
C ALA A 321 12.18 15.22 -17.91
N CYS A 322 13.29 14.72 -18.44
CA CYS A 322 14.64 15.18 -18.09
C CYS A 322 14.92 16.63 -18.55
N ASP A 323 14.38 17.04 -19.68
CA ASP A 323 14.57 18.40 -20.22
C ASP A 323 13.77 19.46 -19.45
N GLU A 324 12.65 19.07 -18.82
CA GLU A 324 11.72 20.00 -18.17
C GLU A 324 11.80 19.97 -16.64
N CYS A 325 12.32 18.88 -16.04
CA CYS A 325 12.28 18.65 -14.61
C CYS A 325 13.69 18.56 -14.00
N SER A 326 13.83 19.04 -12.77
CA SER A 326 15.08 18.93 -12.00
C SER A 326 15.18 17.61 -11.22
N VAL A 327 14.08 16.95 -11.02
CA VAL A 327 13.96 15.66 -10.31
C VAL A 327 12.78 14.87 -10.88
N ILE A 328 12.91 13.55 -10.89
CA ILE A 328 11.84 12.62 -11.28
C ILE A 328 11.50 11.76 -10.07
N TYR A 329 10.23 11.66 -9.74
CA TYR A 329 9.67 10.76 -8.74
C TYR A 329 8.99 9.57 -9.41
N ILE A 330 9.24 8.36 -8.91
CA ILE A 330 8.58 7.11 -9.32
C ILE A 330 7.97 6.49 -8.06
N PRO A 331 6.65 6.26 -8.00
CA PRO A 331 5.96 5.80 -6.79
C PRO A 331 6.34 4.37 -6.39
N PHE A 332 6.06 4.03 -5.12
CA PHE A 332 6.27 2.69 -4.55
C PHE A 332 5.44 1.63 -5.28
N GLY A 333 6.05 0.47 -5.51
CA GLY A 333 5.39 -0.68 -6.17
C GLY A 333 5.06 -0.44 -7.64
N SER A 334 5.80 0.46 -8.31
CA SER A 334 5.58 0.80 -9.71
C SER A 334 5.70 -0.40 -10.64
N ILE A 335 4.75 -0.52 -11.57
CA ILE A 335 4.78 -1.54 -12.63
C ILE A 335 5.77 -1.21 -13.76
N LEU A 336 6.55 -0.12 -13.62
CA LEU A 336 7.60 0.25 -14.57
C LEU A 336 8.93 -0.49 -14.35
N THR A 337 8.95 -1.51 -13.51
CA THR A 337 10.17 -2.25 -13.11
C THR A 337 11.00 -2.72 -14.30
N ASP A 338 10.36 -3.27 -15.33
CA ASP A 338 11.02 -3.77 -16.56
C ASP A 338 11.62 -2.65 -17.44
N GLN A 339 11.20 -1.41 -17.20
CA GLN A 339 11.64 -0.23 -17.99
C GLN A 339 12.69 0.61 -17.25
N MET A 340 12.99 0.25 -15.98
CA MET A 340 13.88 1.02 -15.12
C MET A 340 15.31 1.14 -15.67
N ASP A 341 15.82 0.16 -16.40
CA ASP A 341 17.15 0.24 -17.01
C ASP A 341 17.21 1.35 -18.07
N VAL A 342 16.16 1.50 -18.87
CA VAL A 342 16.05 2.57 -19.86
C VAL A 342 15.88 3.92 -19.17
N ILE A 343 14.99 4.00 -18.18
CA ILE A 343 14.76 5.20 -17.38
C ILE A 343 16.06 5.65 -16.71
N GLY A 344 16.74 4.76 -16.01
CA GLY A 344 17.99 5.06 -15.31
C GLY A 344 19.14 5.45 -16.23
N SER A 345 19.24 4.88 -17.43
CA SER A 345 20.24 5.26 -18.42
C SER A 345 20.06 6.72 -18.86
N ILE A 346 18.85 7.10 -19.27
CA ILE A 346 18.56 8.45 -19.78
C ILE A 346 18.67 9.50 -18.67
N THR A 347 18.11 9.22 -17.49
CA THR A 347 18.16 10.15 -16.36
C THR A 347 19.59 10.35 -15.85
N THR A 348 20.42 9.30 -15.84
CA THR A 348 21.83 9.39 -15.46
C THR A 348 22.64 10.19 -16.46
N GLU A 349 22.43 10.02 -17.75
CA GLU A 349 23.09 10.79 -18.79
C GLU A 349 22.70 12.28 -18.74
N SER A 350 21.43 12.54 -18.46
CA SER A 350 20.88 13.91 -18.30
C SER A 350 21.22 14.54 -16.95
N GLN A 351 21.81 13.79 -16.02
CA GLN A 351 22.10 14.20 -14.64
C GLN A 351 20.85 14.68 -13.88
N VAL A 352 19.68 14.09 -14.15
CA VAL A 352 18.44 14.35 -13.44
C VAL A 352 18.29 13.35 -12.29
N VAL A 353 18.02 13.88 -11.10
CA VAL A 353 17.83 13.05 -9.89
C VAL A 353 16.57 12.21 -10.04
N VAL A 354 16.67 10.91 -9.74
CA VAL A 354 15.50 10.03 -9.59
C VAL A 354 15.31 9.69 -8.13
N VAL A 355 14.10 9.89 -7.63
CA VAL A 355 13.64 9.44 -6.31
C VAL A 355 12.73 8.25 -6.51
N ALA A 356 13.16 7.09 -6.07
CA ALA A 356 12.39 5.86 -6.15
C ALA A 356 11.50 5.69 -4.90
N GLY A 357 10.28 5.23 -5.12
CA GLY A 357 9.33 4.94 -4.04
C GLY A 357 9.71 3.73 -3.19
N ASP A 358 10.54 2.83 -3.73
CA ASP A 358 11.02 1.64 -3.02
C ASP A 358 12.39 1.14 -3.53
N THR A 359 12.90 0.11 -2.83
CA THR A 359 14.20 -0.48 -3.13
C THR A 359 14.24 -1.37 -4.36
N THR A 360 13.11 -1.82 -4.90
CA THR A 360 13.05 -2.72 -6.08
C THR A 360 13.46 -2.01 -7.36
N ILE A 361 13.27 -0.68 -7.39
CA ILE A 361 13.64 0.19 -8.52
C ILE A 361 14.81 1.14 -8.19
N ALA A 362 15.41 1.01 -7.01
CA ALA A 362 16.42 1.95 -6.52
C ALA A 362 17.79 1.79 -7.18
N ASP A 363 18.09 0.67 -7.83
CA ASP A 363 19.36 0.47 -8.57
C ASP A 363 19.54 1.50 -9.70
N ASN A 364 18.45 2.05 -10.19
CA ASN A 364 18.38 3.07 -11.25
C ASN A 364 17.98 4.47 -10.73
N ALA A 365 17.94 4.66 -9.42
CA ALA A 365 17.57 5.91 -8.78
C ALA A 365 18.67 6.40 -7.84
N LEU A 366 18.75 7.72 -7.61
CA LEU A 366 19.73 8.31 -6.70
C LEU A 366 19.39 8.00 -5.24
N VAL A 367 18.11 8.12 -4.87
CA VAL A 367 17.66 7.92 -3.48
C VAL A 367 16.34 7.14 -3.44
N THR A 368 16.16 6.45 -2.31
CA THR A 368 14.90 5.77 -1.99
C THR A 368 14.66 5.76 -0.49
N LEU A 369 13.42 5.49 -0.09
CA LEU A 369 13.03 5.24 1.29
C LEU A 369 12.79 3.74 1.47
N PHE A 370 13.48 3.12 2.41
CA PHE A 370 13.25 1.71 2.75
C PHE A 370 12.28 1.62 3.91
N THR A 371 11.15 0.95 3.68
CA THR A 371 10.18 0.58 4.71
C THR A 371 10.27 -0.92 4.95
N ASP A 372 10.53 -1.35 6.18
CA ASP A 372 10.75 -2.74 6.52
C ASP A 372 9.46 -3.59 6.42
N PRO A 373 9.36 -4.54 5.47
CA PRO A 373 8.21 -5.42 5.37
C PRO A 373 8.00 -6.29 6.62
N TYR A 374 9.05 -6.65 7.35
CA TYR A 374 8.90 -7.36 8.61
C TYR A 374 8.16 -6.52 9.66
N SER A 375 8.51 -5.25 9.80
CA SER A 375 7.82 -4.31 10.72
C SER A 375 6.35 -4.16 10.35
N LEU A 376 6.01 -4.03 9.06
CA LEU A 376 4.62 -3.99 8.59
C LEU A 376 3.84 -5.26 8.96
N GLY A 377 4.47 -6.43 8.78
CA GLY A 377 3.91 -7.72 9.17
C GLY A 377 3.69 -7.81 10.69
N TYR A 378 4.68 -7.39 11.47
CA TYR A 378 4.60 -7.38 12.93
C TYR A 378 3.46 -6.50 13.44
N GLN A 379 3.28 -5.30 12.86
CA GLN A 379 2.15 -4.41 13.17
C GLN A 379 0.79 -5.02 12.76
N ALA A 380 0.74 -5.77 11.65
CA ALA A 380 -0.46 -6.53 11.27
C ALA A 380 -0.75 -7.64 12.29
N GLY A 381 0.29 -8.31 12.81
CA GLY A 381 0.19 -9.30 13.89
C GLY A 381 -0.43 -8.73 15.17
N LYS A 382 -0.09 -7.49 15.56
CA LYS A 382 -0.72 -6.81 16.70
C LYS A 382 -2.24 -6.67 16.52
N LYS A 383 -2.71 -6.43 15.30
CA LYS A 383 -4.15 -6.37 15.01
C LYS A 383 -4.80 -7.75 15.12
N ALA A 384 -4.11 -8.81 14.67
CA ALA A 384 -4.55 -10.18 14.84
C ALA A 384 -4.67 -10.57 16.32
N VAL A 385 -3.68 -10.22 17.14
CA VAL A 385 -3.71 -10.44 18.60
C VAL A 385 -4.92 -9.76 19.24
N ARG A 386 -5.23 -8.52 18.83
CA ARG A 386 -6.44 -7.82 19.33
C ARG A 386 -7.73 -8.59 18.99
N VAL A 387 -7.83 -9.11 17.76
CA VAL A 387 -8.99 -9.91 17.33
C VAL A 387 -9.09 -11.20 18.15
N PHE A 388 -7.99 -11.92 18.36
CA PHE A 388 -7.96 -13.12 19.17
C PHE A 388 -8.30 -12.85 20.66
N ASN A 389 -7.98 -11.66 21.14
CA ASN A 389 -8.37 -11.20 22.49
C ASN A 389 -9.82 -10.70 22.57
N GLY A 390 -10.59 -10.75 21.47
CA GLY A 390 -12.02 -10.48 21.44
C GLY A 390 -12.43 -9.09 20.96
N ASP A 391 -11.52 -8.29 20.44
CA ASP A 391 -11.86 -7.02 19.80
C ASP A 391 -12.67 -7.27 18.52
N ASP A 392 -13.67 -6.42 18.26
CA ASP A 392 -14.43 -6.46 17.03
C ASP A 392 -13.57 -5.92 15.86
N ILE A 393 -13.18 -6.81 14.95
CA ILE A 393 -12.33 -6.49 13.81
C ILE A 393 -12.88 -5.34 12.96
N SER A 394 -14.20 -5.20 12.86
CA SER A 394 -14.85 -4.16 12.07
C SER A 394 -14.55 -2.73 12.58
N THR A 395 -14.13 -2.62 13.83
CA THR A 395 -13.79 -1.37 14.51
C THR A 395 -12.28 -1.09 14.57
N ILE A 396 -11.46 -2.08 14.23
CA ILE A 396 -10.00 -1.92 14.21
C ILE A 396 -9.62 -1.16 12.94
N LYS A 397 -9.06 0.03 13.11
CA LYS A 397 -8.66 0.89 11.99
C LYS A 397 -7.52 0.26 11.19
N ILE A 398 -7.54 0.44 9.88
CA ILE A 398 -6.36 0.27 9.04
C ILE A 398 -5.37 1.39 9.41
N SER A 399 -4.10 1.03 9.60
CA SER A 399 -3.01 1.98 9.85
C SER A 399 -2.02 1.99 8.70
N ASN A 400 -1.23 3.03 8.59
CA ASN A 400 0.02 3.00 7.83
C ASN A 400 1.08 2.25 8.64
N GLY A 401 2.20 1.91 8.00
CA GLY A 401 3.41 1.52 8.69
C GLY A 401 3.94 2.63 9.61
N ASP A 402 4.86 2.30 10.48
CA ASP A 402 5.53 3.27 11.32
C ASP A 402 6.67 3.92 10.52
N SER A 403 6.59 5.22 10.28
CA SER A 403 7.60 5.94 9.50
C SER A 403 8.90 6.19 10.28
N ASP A 404 8.90 6.02 11.59
CA ASP A 404 10.12 6.14 12.41
C ASP A 404 11.11 5.00 12.11
N ASP A 405 10.60 3.89 11.54
CA ASP A 405 11.42 2.75 11.10
C ASP A 405 11.95 2.91 9.66
N ASP A 406 11.52 3.93 8.92
CA ASP A 406 11.95 4.15 7.54
C ASP A 406 13.41 4.61 7.44
N VAL A 407 14.17 4.03 6.50
CA VAL A 407 15.58 4.32 6.30
C VAL A 407 15.80 5.02 4.97
N LYS A 408 16.49 6.19 5.01
CA LYS A 408 16.90 6.92 3.81
C LYS A 408 18.11 6.24 3.19
N LEU A 409 17.96 5.77 1.94
CA LEU A 409 19.03 5.12 1.20
C LEU A 409 19.44 5.95 -0.01
N TYR A 410 20.71 5.85 -0.39
CA TYR A 410 21.24 6.44 -1.62
C TYR A 410 22.04 5.43 -2.44
N ASN A 411 21.99 5.55 -3.75
CA ASN A 411 22.80 4.76 -4.67
C ASN A 411 24.20 5.38 -4.82
N GLY A 412 25.22 4.68 -4.30
CA GLY A 412 26.59 5.17 -4.29
C GLY A 412 27.19 5.40 -5.67
N ASP A 413 26.87 4.52 -6.64
CA ASP A 413 27.38 4.62 -8.01
C ASP A 413 26.81 5.85 -8.75
N ILE A 414 25.54 6.17 -8.54
CA ILE A 414 24.90 7.36 -9.13
C ILE A 414 25.38 8.62 -8.40
N ALA A 415 25.48 8.58 -7.08
CA ALA A 415 25.98 9.69 -6.27
C ALA A 415 27.41 10.11 -6.69
N GLU A 416 28.30 9.14 -6.95
CA GLU A 416 29.67 9.38 -7.45
C GLU A 416 29.63 10.07 -8.83
N LYS A 417 28.78 9.57 -9.75
CA LYS A 417 28.65 10.19 -11.10
C LYS A 417 28.15 11.63 -11.03
N TYR A 418 27.27 11.94 -10.07
CA TYR A 418 26.71 13.29 -9.91
C TYR A 418 27.59 14.20 -9.00
N GLY A 419 28.62 13.64 -8.36
CA GLY A 419 29.45 14.35 -7.41
C GLY A 419 28.66 14.80 -6.16
N ILE A 420 27.73 14.00 -5.71
CA ILE A 420 26.88 14.26 -4.54
C ILE A 420 27.40 13.46 -3.35
N GLU A 421 27.61 14.13 -2.23
CA GLU A 421 27.95 13.52 -0.94
C GLU A 421 26.71 13.56 -0.03
N PHE A 422 26.35 12.41 0.54
CA PHE A 422 25.22 12.28 1.44
C PHE A 422 25.65 12.38 2.91
N PRO A 423 24.83 13.00 3.78
CA PRO A 423 25.08 13.03 5.22
C PRO A 423 24.90 11.64 5.85
N LYS A 424 25.37 11.48 7.11
CA LYS A 424 25.28 10.22 7.87
C LYS A 424 23.85 9.73 8.15
N SER A 425 22.85 10.56 7.95
CA SER A 425 21.43 10.19 8.02
C SER A 425 20.96 9.33 6.86
N PHE A 426 21.80 9.18 5.83
CA PHE A 426 21.58 8.28 4.71
C PHE A 426 22.52 7.10 4.82
N SER A 427 22.05 5.92 4.42
CA SER A 427 22.86 4.72 4.25
C SER A 427 23.06 4.42 2.77
N GLU A 428 24.21 3.86 2.42
CA GLU A 428 24.45 3.41 1.06
C GLU A 428 23.59 2.16 0.77
N LEU A 429 22.91 2.14 -0.39
CA LEU A 429 21.89 1.16 -0.76
C LEU A 429 22.41 -0.28 -0.72
N LYS A 430 23.53 -0.58 -1.42
CA LYS A 430 24.06 -1.93 -1.54
C LYS A 430 24.62 -2.43 -0.23
N ASP A 431 25.34 -1.58 0.49
CA ASP A 431 25.88 -1.89 1.80
C ASP A 431 24.75 -2.19 2.79
N PHE A 432 23.73 -1.36 2.80
CA PHE A 432 22.55 -1.54 3.66
C PHE A 432 21.83 -2.85 3.36
N LEU A 433 21.42 -3.08 2.11
CA LEU A 433 20.66 -4.27 1.73
C LEU A 433 21.46 -5.57 1.93
N SER A 434 22.81 -5.53 1.81
CA SER A 434 23.66 -6.70 2.01
C SER A 434 23.82 -7.10 3.47
N THR A 435 23.59 -6.18 4.40
CA THR A 435 23.81 -6.36 5.85
C THR A 435 22.52 -6.35 6.66
N TYR A 436 21.41 -5.94 6.05
CA TYR A 436 20.13 -5.80 6.73
C TYR A 436 19.54 -7.18 7.09
N GLU A 437 19.26 -7.37 8.38
CA GLU A 437 18.62 -8.57 8.91
C GLU A 437 17.19 -8.26 9.34
N TYR A 438 16.22 -8.81 8.62
CA TYR A 438 14.79 -8.66 8.94
C TYR A 438 14.48 -9.25 10.32
N GLY A 439 13.78 -8.48 11.13
CA GLY A 439 13.37 -8.90 12.47
C GLY A 439 14.51 -8.90 13.51
N SER A 440 15.59 -8.16 13.25
CA SER A 440 16.60 -7.88 14.24
C SER A 440 16.04 -7.07 15.41
N SER A 441 16.68 -7.15 16.58
CA SER A 441 16.14 -6.58 17.84
C SER A 441 15.88 -5.07 17.83
N THR A 442 16.37 -4.33 16.83
CA THR A 442 16.12 -2.90 16.64
C THR A 442 14.68 -2.60 16.22
N THR A 443 14.04 -3.49 15.48
CA THR A 443 12.64 -3.37 15.06
C THR A 443 11.63 -3.75 16.16
N ARG A 444 12.08 -4.38 17.24
CA ARG A 444 11.23 -4.83 18.36
C ARG A 444 11.13 -3.83 19.52
N HIS A 445 11.94 -2.76 19.53
CA HIS A 445 12.16 -1.96 20.75
C HIS A 445 11.43 -0.62 20.83
N SER A 446 10.59 -0.22 19.87
CA SER A 446 9.80 1.03 19.98
C SER A 446 8.62 0.99 20.96
N GLU A 447 8.48 -0.08 21.77
CA GLU A 447 7.27 -0.31 22.59
C GLU A 447 7.41 -0.17 24.11
N SER A 448 8.58 0.20 24.63
CA SER A 448 8.74 0.22 26.09
C SER A 448 8.53 1.59 26.76
N GLU A 449 8.04 2.62 26.05
CA GLU A 449 7.92 3.99 26.60
C GLU A 449 6.50 4.62 26.51
N GLU A 450 5.42 3.85 26.25
CA GLU A 450 4.05 4.36 26.45
C GLU A 450 3.30 3.47 27.47
N GLU A 451 3.49 3.76 28.74
CA GLU A 451 2.54 3.51 29.86
C GLU A 451 1.86 4.83 30.28
#